data_431c2f2c21afa4719b8ff801105878ae
#
_entry.id   431c2f2c21afa4719b8ff801105878ae
#
_cell.length_a   1.000
_cell.length_b   1.000
_cell.length_c   1.000
_cell.angle_alpha   90.00
_cell.angle_beta   90.00
_cell.angle_gamma   90.00
#
_symmetry.space_group_name_H-M   'P 1'
#
loop_
_entity.id
_entity.type
_entity.pdbx_description
1 polymer ?
#
loop_
_entity_poly.entity_id
_entity_poly.type
_entity_poly.pdbx_seq_one_letter_code
_entity_poly.pdbx_strand_id
1 'polypeptide(L)'
;LVRGKLAKRYGINAVTVCRGMYRADGTGVTIVRHTSQFAELGFSGKYTLKQVKKMLNGKGGLTAHLGMNDVVTIARKASEGEEPYKGVLDAMLYTVAKQAGAMYVTLRGQVDAIILTGGIAHSDYCVGILKEQIDYLAPVVLMPGEDEMGSLAYNALGALKGELPLQVYRPE
;
A
#
# COMPACT_ATOMS: atom_id res chain seq x y z
N LEU A 1 8.70 1.58 -7.84
CA LEU A 1 9.28 1.06 -9.10
C LEU A 1 8.20 0.52 -10.06
N VAL A 2 7.15 -0.14 -9.53
CA VAL A 2 6.03 -0.68 -10.34
C VAL A 2 5.20 0.44 -11.00
N ARG A 3 5.02 1.58 -10.32
CA ARG A 3 4.21 2.72 -10.77
C ARG A 3 4.69 3.34 -12.10
N GLY A 4 5.98 3.62 -12.19
CA GLY A 4 6.55 4.22 -13.40
C GLY A 4 6.52 3.28 -14.60
N LYS A 5 6.54 1.96 -14.37
CA LYS A 5 6.47 0.95 -15.41
C LYS A 5 5.04 0.79 -15.94
N LEU A 6 4.03 0.81 -15.08
CA LEU A 6 2.62 0.72 -15.48
C LEU A 6 2.15 1.97 -16.21
N ALA A 7 2.46 3.16 -15.69
CA ALA A 7 2.13 4.41 -16.36
C ALA A 7 2.81 4.53 -17.74
N LYS A 8 4.07 4.13 -17.84
CA LYS A 8 4.81 4.12 -19.11
C LYS A 8 4.28 3.08 -20.10
N ARG A 9 3.85 1.90 -19.61
CA ARG A 9 3.43 0.78 -20.46
C ARG A 9 2.03 0.96 -21.03
N TYR A 10 1.14 1.59 -20.28
CA TYR A 10 -0.27 1.72 -20.64
C TYR A 10 -0.71 3.14 -20.96
N GLY A 11 0.21 4.12 -20.88
CA GLY A 11 -0.10 5.53 -21.15
C GLY A 11 -1.14 6.13 -20.21
N ILE A 12 -1.35 5.53 -19.03
CA ILE A 12 -2.33 5.94 -18.04
C ILE A 12 -1.67 6.61 -16.85
N ASN A 13 -2.29 7.67 -16.34
CA ASN A 13 -1.95 8.29 -15.08
C ASN A 13 -2.76 7.65 -13.96
N ALA A 14 -2.27 6.54 -13.42
CA ALA A 14 -2.93 5.80 -12.36
C ALA A 14 -2.19 5.96 -11.02
N VAL A 15 -2.94 6.19 -9.95
CA VAL A 15 -2.46 6.04 -8.58
C VAL A 15 -2.73 4.61 -8.14
N THR A 16 -1.67 3.83 -7.97
CA THR A 16 -1.77 2.47 -7.45
C THR A 16 -1.51 2.50 -5.96
N VAL A 17 -2.49 2.08 -5.19
CA VAL A 17 -2.36 1.87 -3.76
C VAL A 17 -2.13 0.41 -3.51
N CYS A 18 -0.92 0.02 -3.13
CA CYS A 18 -0.57 -1.35 -2.84
C CYS A 18 -0.05 -1.53 -1.41
N ARG A 19 -0.13 -2.77 -0.95
CA ARG A 19 0.21 -3.23 0.41
C ARG A 19 1.57 -2.76 0.95
N GLY A 20 2.54 -2.49 0.10
CA GLY A 20 3.90 -2.10 0.49
C GLY A 20 4.10 -0.61 0.81
N MET A 21 3.04 0.22 0.81
CA MET A 21 3.17 1.66 1.02
C MET A 21 2.99 2.10 2.45
N TYR A 22 2.68 1.19 3.36
CA TYR A 22 2.52 1.49 4.76
C TYR A 22 3.86 1.49 5.48
N ARG A 23 4.26 2.63 5.95
CA ARG A 23 5.19 2.69 7.05
C ARG A 23 4.42 2.38 8.31
N ALA A 24 5.05 1.58 9.17
CA ALA A 24 4.49 1.04 10.39
C ALA A 24 4.07 2.07 11.45
N ASP A 25 4.23 3.34 11.20
CA ASP A 25 4.00 4.40 12.18
C ASP A 25 2.70 5.20 11.99
N GLY A 26 1.89 4.84 10.99
CA GLY A 26 0.59 5.51 10.75
C GLY A 26 0.72 7.00 10.45
N THR A 27 1.94 7.52 10.28
CA THR A 27 2.18 8.93 10.18
C THR A 27 2.18 9.42 8.75
N GLY A 28 1.03 9.91 8.34
CA GLY A 28 0.98 10.86 7.25
C GLY A 28 1.42 12.22 7.73
N VAL A 29 2.53 12.65 7.18
CA VAL A 29 2.85 14.07 6.97
C VAL A 29 2.93 15.01 8.18
N THR A 30 3.47 14.57 9.31
CA THR A 30 4.23 15.53 10.08
C THR A 30 5.68 15.07 10.10
N ILE A 31 6.29 15.16 8.95
CA ILE A 31 7.63 14.63 8.65
C ILE A 31 8.67 15.06 9.68
N VAL A 32 8.58 16.27 10.19
CA VAL A 32 9.60 16.84 11.08
C VAL A 32 9.57 16.22 12.48
N ARG A 33 8.39 16.05 13.07
CA ARG A 33 8.27 15.59 14.46
C ARG A 33 8.60 14.10 14.63
N HIS A 34 8.13 13.28 13.68
CA HIS A 34 8.35 11.84 13.72
C HIS A 34 9.77 11.45 13.32
N THR A 35 10.38 12.19 12.39
CA THR A 35 11.77 11.98 12.00
C THR A 35 12.72 12.27 13.17
N SER A 36 12.45 13.32 13.96
CA SER A 36 13.25 13.64 15.16
C SER A 36 13.14 12.55 16.22
N GLN A 37 11.94 12.12 16.55
CA GLN A 37 11.71 11.02 17.51
C GLN A 37 12.34 9.72 17.05
N PHE A 38 12.28 9.43 15.76
CA PHE A 38 12.89 8.25 15.19
C PHE A 38 14.43 8.32 15.23
N ALA A 39 15.00 9.49 14.96
CA ALA A 39 16.43 9.72 15.10
C ALA A 39 16.86 9.55 16.57
N GLU A 40 16.13 10.16 17.51
CA GLU A 40 16.38 9.99 18.95
C GLU A 40 16.34 8.53 19.38
N LEU A 41 15.34 7.76 18.87
CA LEU A 41 15.25 6.33 19.12
C LEU A 41 16.47 5.57 18.58
N GLY A 42 16.87 5.90 17.35
CA GLY A 42 18.02 5.27 16.68
C GLY A 42 19.35 5.54 17.37
N PHE A 43 19.53 6.72 17.95
CA PHE A 43 20.73 7.13 18.67
C PHE A 43 20.66 6.90 20.18
N SER A 44 19.54 6.41 20.71
CA SER A 44 19.37 6.16 22.16
C SER A 44 20.25 5.05 22.74
N GLY A 45 20.90 4.25 21.90
CA GLY A 45 21.64 3.06 22.33
C GLY A 45 20.76 1.90 22.81
N LYS A 46 19.43 2.08 22.88
CA LYS A 46 18.49 1.05 23.34
C LYS A 46 18.23 -0.05 22.31
N TYR A 47 18.46 0.22 21.04
CA TYR A 47 18.14 -0.68 19.94
C TYR A 47 19.29 -0.76 18.94
N THR A 48 19.51 -1.96 18.43
CA THR A 48 20.43 -2.16 17.31
C THR A 48 19.78 -1.69 16.00
N LEU A 49 20.59 -1.38 14.99
CA LEU A 49 20.10 -1.01 13.66
C LEU A 49 19.11 -2.06 13.09
N LYS A 50 19.38 -3.36 13.33
CA LYS A 50 18.52 -4.46 12.90
C LYS A 50 17.14 -4.40 13.59
N GLN A 51 17.11 -4.07 14.88
CA GLN A 51 15.85 -3.91 15.63
C GLN A 51 15.07 -2.70 15.14
N VAL A 52 15.74 -1.56 14.94
CA VAL A 52 15.12 -0.34 14.41
C VAL A 52 14.52 -0.59 13.02
N LYS A 53 15.25 -1.25 12.13
CA LYS A 53 14.72 -1.65 10.81
C LYS A 53 13.50 -2.56 10.91
N LYS A 54 13.47 -3.48 11.89
CA LYS A 54 12.30 -4.34 12.12
C LYS A 54 11.09 -3.57 12.67
N MET A 55 11.30 -2.49 13.42
CA MET A 55 10.20 -1.61 13.87
C MET A 55 9.55 -0.89 12.68
N LEU A 56 10.34 -0.54 11.66
CA LEU A 56 9.83 0.07 10.44
C LEU A 56 9.13 -0.92 9.50
N ASN A 57 9.54 -2.18 9.54
CA ASN A 57 9.04 -3.20 8.62
C ASN A 57 8.82 -4.53 9.34
N GLY A 58 7.57 -4.80 9.72
CA GLY A 58 7.11 -6.06 10.28
C GLY A 58 6.72 -6.07 11.76
N LYS A 59 7.32 -5.20 12.60
CA LYS A 59 6.94 -5.10 14.03
C LYS A 59 6.18 -3.82 14.38
N GLY A 60 5.97 -2.95 13.41
CA GLY A 60 5.22 -1.72 13.58
C GLY A 60 3.78 -1.82 13.05
N GLY A 61 3.08 -0.68 13.00
CA GLY A 61 1.73 -0.60 12.46
C GLY A 61 0.74 -1.51 13.18
N LEU A 62 -0.04 -2.26 12.41
CA LEU A 62 -1.05 -3.17 12.96
C LEU A 62 -0.45 -4.14 13.99
N THR A 63 0.72 -4.68 13.73
CA THR A 63 1.40 -5.60 14.67
C THR A 63 1.71 -4.93 16.01
N ALA A 64 2.15 -3.66 16.00
CA ALA A 64 2.48 -2.94 17.22
C ALA A 64 1.23 -2.60 18.05
N HIS A 65 0.13 -2.26 17.38
CA HIS A 65 -1.10 -1.82 18.04
C HIS A 65 -2.04 -2.97 18.42
N LEU A 66 -2.08 -4.04 17.59
CA LEU A 66 -3.07 -5.11 17.70
C LEU A 66 -2.46 -6.50 17.98
N GLY A 67 -1.12 -6.60 17.99
CA GLY A 67 -0.42 -7.89 18.14
C GLY A 67 -0.54 -8.80 16.91
N MET A 68 -1.23 -8.36 15.86
CA MET A 68 -1.46 -9.12 14.62
C MET A 68 -1.41 -8.22 13.40
N ASN A 69 -1.24 -8.83 12.22
CA ASN A 69 -1.25 -8.14 10.92
C ASN A 69 -2.18 -8.80 9.90
N ASP A 70 -3.03 -9.73 10.34
CA ASP A 70 -4.04 -10.33 9.48
C ASP A 70 -5.19 -9.33 9.25
N VAL A 71 -5.13 -8.64 8.11
CA VAL A 71 -6.09 -7.60 7.75
C VAL A 71 -7.50 -8.17 7.58
N VAL A 72 -7.67 -9.44 7.20
CA VAL A 72 -9.00 -10.07 7.04
C VAL A 72 -9.70 -10.12 8.40
N THR A 73 -9.03 -10.66 9.40
CA THR A 73 -9.56 -10.72 10.78
C THR A 73 -9.77 -9.32 11.36
N ILE A 74 -8.82 -8.40 11.15
CA ILE A 74 -8.92 -7.03 11.66
C ILE A 74 -10.10 -6.30 11.01
N ALA A 75 -10.29 -6.41 9.69
CA ALA A 75 -11.39 -5.75 8.99
C ALA A 75 -12.76 -6.29 9.40
N ARG A 76 -12.89 -7.61 9.64
CA ARG A 76 -14.12 -8.19 10.18
C ARG A 76 -14.45 -7.59 11.55
N LYS A 77 -13.52 -7.61 12.49
CA LYS A 77 -13.70 -7.01 13.83
C LYS A 77 -14.01 -5.52 13.78
N ALA A 78 -13.34 -4.77 12.90
CA ALA A 78 -13.59 -3.36 12.69
C ALA A 78 -15.01 -3.10 12.14
N SER A 79 -15.50 -3.93 11.22
CA SER A 79 -16.85 -3.83 10.68
C SER A 79 -17.94 -4.13 11.72
N GLU A 80 -17.62 -4.93 12.73
CA GLU A 80 -18.46 -5.22 13.89
C GLU A 80 -18.39 -4.10 14.95
N GLY A 81 -17.56 -3.06 14.74
CA GLY A 81 -17.37 -1.94 15.66
C GLY A 81 -16.44 -2.25 16.84
N GLU A 82 -15.69 -3.35 16.79
CA GLU A 82 -14.82 -3.79 17.88
C GLU A 82 -13.57 -2.92 18.01
N GLU A 83 -13.38 -2.30 19.17
CA GLU A 83 -12.16 -1.56 19.48
C GLU A 83 -11.12 -2.49 20.15
N PRO A 84 -9.80 -2.25 19.95
CA PRO A 84 -9.19 -1.14 19.21
C PRO A 84 -9.05 -1.39 17.69
N TYR A 85 -9.58 -2.48 17.16
CA TYR A 85 -9.40 -2.90 15.75
C TYR A 85 -9.93 -1.85 14.78
N LYS A 86 -11.14 -1.31 15.07
CA LYS A 86 -11.75 -0.28 14.24
C LYS A 86 -10.88 0.97 14.17
N GLY A 87 -10.56 1.57 15.30
CA GLY A 87 -9.79 2.81 15.34
C GLY A 87 -8.41 2.68 14.69
N VAL A 88 -7.72 1.56 14.91
CA VAL A 88 -6.39 1.31 14.33
C VAL A 88 -6.47 1.08 12.82
N LEU A 89 -7.46 0.33 12.35
CA LEU A 89 -7.66 0.09 10.91
C LEU A 89 -8.05 1.37 10.19
N ASP A 90 -8.97 2.14 10.74
CA ASP A 90 -9.43 3.42 10.17
C ASP A 90 -8.27 4.41 10.06
N ALA A 91 -7.41 4.51 11.07
CA ALA A 91 -6.21 5.32 11.02
C ALA A 91 -5.23 4.88 9.92
N MET A 92 -5.09 3.56 9.71
CA MET A 92 -4.30 3.01 8.62
C MET A 92 -4.90 3.43 7.27
N LEU A 93 -6.20 3.22 7.06
CA LEU A 93 -6.88 3.55 5.82
C LEU A 93 -6.83 5.07 5.53
N TYR A 94 -6.98 5.90 6.56
CA TYR A 94 -6.80 7.34 6.45
C TYR A 94 -5.40 7.73 5.95
N THR A 95 -4.37 7.02 6.43
CA THR A 95 -3.00 7.24 5.97
C THR A 95 -2.84 6.86 4.49
N VAL A 96 -3.54 5.81 4.03
CA VAL A 96 -3.58 5.44 2.60
C VAL A 96 -4.19 6.54 1.77
N ALA A 97 -5.35 7.03 2.19
CA ALA A 97 -6.05 8.09 1.48
C ALA A 97 -5.19 9.36 1.34
N LYS A 98 -4.48 9.75 2.42
CA LYS A 98 -3.51 10.85 2.37
C LYS A 98 -2.39 10.63 1.35
N GLN A 99 -1.87 9.41 1.26
CA GLN A 99 -0.84 9.07 0.28
C GLN A 99 -1.40 9.09 -1.16
N ALA A 100 -2.64 8.67 -1.36
CA ALA A 100 -3.32 8.79 -2.64
C ALA A 100 -3.44 10.28 -3.05
N GLY A 101 -3.85 11.15 -2.12
CA GLY A 101 -3.91 12.59 -2.35
C GLY A 101 -2.54 13.20 -2.66
N ALA A 102 -1.49 12.78 -1.96
CA ALA A 102 -0.13 13.23 -2.26
C ALA A 102 0.32 12.83 -3.67
N MET A 103 -0.04 11.63 -4.12
CA MET A 103 0.25 11.18 -5.49
C MET A 103 -0.60 11.92 -6.53
N TYR A 104 -1.85 12.24 -6.22
CA TYR A 104 -2.71 13.05 -7.07
C TYR A 104 -2.08 14.43 -7.35
N VAL A 105 -1.59 15.10 -6.31
CA VAL A 105 -0.87 16.38 -6.47
C VAL A 105 0.40 16.23 -7.30
N THR A 106 1.17 15.15 -7.09
CA THR A 106 2.38 14.85 -7.87
C THR A 106 2.08 14.68 -9.37
N LEU A 107 0.91 14.14 -9.69
CA LEU A 107 0.42 13.98 -11.06
C LEU A 107 -0.34 15.23 -11.58
N ARG A 108 -0.37 16.32 -10.82
CA ARG A 108 -1.07 17.57 -11.16
C ARG A 108 -2.56 17.38 -11.46
N GLY A 109 -3.19 16.44 -10.77
CA GLY A 109 -4.60 16.09 -10.95
C GLY A 109 -4.89 15.30 -12.24
N GLN A 110 -3.89 14.97 -13.03
CA GLN A 110 -4.05 14.16 -14.25
C GLN A 110 -4.03 12.66 -13.89
N VAL A 111 -5.13 12.19 -13.35
CA VAL A 111 -5.29 10.81 -12.87
C VAL A 111 -6.52 10.20 -13.53
N ASP A 112 -6.32 9.16 -14.34
CA ASP A 112 -7.41 8.45 -15.02
C ASP A 112 -8.18 7.53 -14.07
N ALA A 113 -7.46 6.89 -13.14
CA ALA A 113 -8.05 6.01 -12.13
C ALA A 113 -7.15 5.81 -10.90
N ILE A 114 -7.78 5.53 -9.76
CA ILE A 114 -7.14 5.00 -8.56
C ILE A 114 -7.44 3.51 -8.49
N ILE A 115 -6.42 2.67 -8.53
CA ILE A 115 -6.59 1.21 -8.51
C ILE A 115 -6.34 0.69 -7.10
N LEU A 116 -7.35 0.09 -6.50
CA LEU A 116 -7.22 -0.68 -5.26
C LEU A 116 -7.03 -2.15 -5.59
N THR A 117 -5.94 -2.75 -5.11
CA THR A 117 -5.55 -4.13 -5.40
C THR A 117 -5.03 -4.84 -4.16
N GLY A 118 -4.77 -6.14 -4.29
CA GLY A 118 -4.29 -6.98 -3.19
C GLY A 118 -5.40 -7.38 -2.23
N GLY A 119 -5.02 -7.90 -1.07
CA GLY A 119 -5.96 -8.45 -0.08
C GLY A 119 -6.95 -7.44 0.49
N ILE A 120 -6.57 -6.16 0.59
CA ILE A 120 -7.45 -5.09 1.10
C ILE A 120 -8.66 -4.86 0.16
N ALA A 121 -8.49 -5.05 -1.14
CA ALA A 121 -9.56 -4.85 -2.10
C ALA A 121 -10.67 -5.91 -2.05
N HIS A 122 -10.49 -6.99 -1.27
CA HIS A 122 -11.55 -7.96 -0.95
C HIS A 122 -12.43 -7.53 0.24
N SER A 123 -12.02 -6.54 1.02
CA SER A 123 -12.76 -6.10 2.19
C SER A 123 -13.68 -4.92 1.85
N ASP A 124 -14.99 -5.16 1.86
CA ASP A 124 -15.99 -4.10 1.64
C ASP A 124 -15.83 -2.97 2.65
N TYR A 125 -15.49 -3.28 3.90
CA TYR A 125 -15.21 -2.29 4.93
C TYR A 125 -14.04 -1.38 4.55
N CYS A 126 -12.90 -1.94 4.17
CA CYS A 126 -11.72 -1.16 3.79
C CYS A 126 -11.95 -0.36 2.52
N VAL A 127 -12.60 -0.98 1.53
CA VAL A 127 -12.94 -0.33 0.26
C VAL A 127 -13.91 0.82 0.46
N GLY A 128 -14.95 0.62 1.29
CA GLY A 128 -15.94 1.66 1.62
C GLY A 128 -15.27 2.91 2.19
N ILE A 129 -14.48 2.73 3.27
CA ILE A 129 -13.77 3.84 3.92
C ILE A 129 -12.79 4.54 2.96
N LEU A 130 -12.05 3.77 2.15
CA LEU A 130 -11.13 4.38 1.19
C LEU A 130 -11.87 5.17 0.12
N LYS A 131 -12.95 4.63 -0.44
CA LYS A 131 -13.75 5.32 -1.45
C LYS A 131 -14.29 6.64 -0.94
N GLU A 132 -14.88 6.68 0.25
CA GLU A 132 -15.36 7.92 0.87
C GLU A 132 -14.29 9.01 0.92
N GLN A 133 -13.02 8.63 1.03
CA GLN A 133 -11.92 9.57 1.20
C GLN A 133 -11.20 9.94 -0.09
N ILE A 134 -11.33 9.16 -1.18
CA ILE A 134 -10.51 9.37 -2.38
C ILE A 134 -11.29 9.37 -3.70
N ASP A 135 -12.58 9.03 -3.73
CA ASP A 135 -13.36 8.93 -4.97
C ASP A 135 -13.55 10.27 -5.69
N TYR A 136 -13.51 11.37 -4.93
CA TYR A 136 -13.55 12.74 -5.49
C TYR A 136 -12.25 13.11 -6.25
N LEU A 137 -11.15 12.36 -6.05
CA LEU A 137 -9.88 12.60 -6.74
C LEU A 137 -9.90 12.04 -8.17
N ALA A 138 -10.34 10.80 -8.32
CA ALA A 138 -10.47 10.11 -9.60
C ALA A 138 -11.30 8.82 -9.42
N PRO A 139 -11.82 8.22 -10.51
CA PRO A 139 -12.56 6.96 -10.45
C PRO A 139 -11.77 5.87 -9.74
N VAL A 140 -12.41 5.20 -8.77
CA VAL A 140 -11.79 4.09 -8.04
C VAL A 140 -12.13 2.76 -8.70
N VAL A 141 -11.11 2.05 -9.16
CA VAL A 141 -11.20 0.73 -9.80
C VAL A 141 -10.72 -0.34 -8.84
N LEU A 142 -11.52 -1.37 -8.64
CA LEU A 142 -11.18 -2.50 -7.77
C LEU A 142 -10.60 -3.64 -8.62
N MET A 143 -9.42 -4.10 -8.23
CA MET A 143 -8.76 -5.30 -8.76
C MET A 143 -8.33 -6.17 -7.57
N PRO A 144 -9.28 -6.87 -6.91
CA PRO A 144 -9.00 -7.65 -5.72
C PRO A 144 -8.05 -8.81 -6.00
N GLY A 145 -7.20 -9.12 -5.01
CA GLY A 145 -6.30 -10.24 -5.06
C GLY A 145 -4.99 -9.97 -5.78
N GLU A 146 -4.19 -11.00 -5.83
CA GLU A 146 -2.92 -11.08 -6.55
C GLU A 146 -3.00 -12.35 -7.41
N ASP A 147 -3.44 -12.22 -8.66
CA ASP A 147 -3.42 -13.33 -9.62
C ASP A 147 -2.00 -13.51 -10.16
N GLU A 148 -1.09 -13.95 -9.28
CA GLU A 148 0.31 -14.18 -9.65
C GLU A 148 0.43 -15.29 -10.69
N MET A 149 -0.33 -16.38 -10.52
CA MET A 149 -0.28 -17.53 -11.41
C MET A 149 -0.84 -17.21 -12.80
N GLY A 150 -1.98 -16.52 -12.85
CA GLY A 150 -2.56 -16.05 -14.11
C GLY A 150 -1.65 -15.06 -14.81
N SER A 151 -1.06 -14.13 -14.06
CA SER A 151 -0.11 -13.15 -14.62
C SER A 151 1.17 -13.81 -15.15
N LEU A 152 1.72 -14.81 -14.44
CA LEU A 152 2.87 -15.58 -14.91
C LEU A 152 2.51 -16.37 -16.17
N ALA A 153 1.38 -17.07 -16.16
CA ALA A 153 0.92 -17.84 -17.32
C ALA A 153 0.68 -16.94 -18.55
N TYR A 154 0.03 -15.79 -18.36
CA TYR A 154 -0.21 -14.82 -19.44
C TYR A 154 1.10 -14.29 -20.03
N ASN A 155 2.05 -13.90 -19.18
CA ASN A 155 3.34 -13.39 -19.65
C ASN A 155 4.16 -14.47 -20.37
N ALA A 156 4.18 -15.71 -19.84
CA ALA A 156 4.88 -16.82 -20.46
C ALA A 156 4.26 -17.18 -21.82
N LEU A 157 2.93 -17.25 -21.90
CA LEU A 157 2.21 -17.55 -23.12
C LEU A 157 2.41 -16.45 -24.18
N GLY A 158 2.35 -15.17 -23.78
CA GLY A 158 2.59 -14.03 -24.66
C GLY A 158 4.01 -14.03 -25.22
N ALA A 159 5.00 -14.39 -24.38
CA ALA A 159 6.39 -14.55 -24.82
C ALA A 159 6.55 -15.71 -25.83
N LEU A 160 5.93 -16.87 -25.54
CA LEU A 160 5.95 -18.03 -26.43
C LEU A 160 5.28 -17.77 -27.79
N LYS A 161 4.23 -16.96 -27.80
CA LYS A 161 3.53 -16.54 -29.03
C LYS A 161 4.23 -15.41 -29.77
N GLY A 162 5.27 -14.83 -29.22
CA GLY A 162 5.96 -13.67 -29.80
C GLY A 162 5.19 -12.34 -29.64
N GLU A 163 4.13 -12.31 -28.83
CA GLU A 163 3.33 -11.11 -28.53
C GLU A 163 4.02 -10.20 -27.52
N LEU A 164 4.89 -10.77 -26.69
CA LEU A 164 5.68 -10.05 -25.68
C LEU A 164 7.19 -10.26 -25.92
N PRO A 165 8.02 -9.21 -25.76
CA PRO A 165 9.45 -9.33 -25.94
C PRO A 165 10.08 -10.17 -24.82
N LEU A 166 10.93 -11.12 -25.18
CA LEU A 166 11.73 -11.89 -24.24
C LEU A 166 12.83 -11.01 -23.64
N GLN A 167 12.94 -11.01 -22.32
CA GLN A 167 14.05 -10.40 -21.60
C GLN A 167 14.97 -11.50 -21.09
N VAL A 168 16.21 -11.50 -21.53
CA VAL A 168 17.23 -12.43 -21.04
C VAL A 168 17.88 -11.83 -19.80
N TYR A 169 17.76 -12.52 -18.67
CA TYR A 169 18.50 -12.15 -17.46
C TYR A 169 19.99 -12.42 -17.68
N ARG A 170 20.81 -11.39 -17.55
CA ARG A 170 22.27 -11.52 -17.52
C ARG A 170 22.73 -11.19 -16.11
N PRO A 171 23.21 -12.15 -15.31
CA PRO A 171 23.84 -11.85 -14.03
C PRO A 171 25.10 -10.99 -14.27
N GLU A 172 25.26 -9.93 -13.45
CA GLU A 172 26.49 -9.13 -13.36
C GLU A 172 27.57 -9.91 -12.64
#